data_152bb498ffaa52305cba73c46a3f0e75
#
_entry.id   152bb498ffaa52305cba73c46a3f0e75
#
_cell.length_a   1.000
_cell.length_b   1.000
_cell.length_c   1.000
_cell.angle_alpha   90.00
_cell.angle_beta   90.00
_cell.angle_gamma   90.00
#
_symmetry.space_group_name_H-M   'P 1'
#
loop_
_entity.id
_entity.type
_entity.pdbx_description
1 polymer ?
#
loop_
_entity_poly.entity_id
_entity_poly.type
_entity_poly.pdbx_seq_one_letter_code
_entity_poly.pdbx_strand_id
1 'polypeptide(L)'
;MREDRKGIRGRSPTLCVEKKPETMHIRPSILLTNDDGVSSVGLWAAYEALVPIADVTVVAPATQQSAVGRSISIFEPLRANQVVLNGVPAWAVAGKPTDAVIIGLYALKLNPTMVVSGINIGENLSFESIMTSGTVGAALEASNQGVKGIAFSLQVEDQGDKFDDPRTHGQSFDAAKKIVRDVVDRVLAHGFPPDADVINVNIPSKVRGGYEVTRLARKLFHTGVEKRLDPRGRPYFWINGPLFTDAGEGTDVHSVREGNVSITPVTLDCTAHSAHEDIRKIFLS
;
A
#
# COMPACT_ATOMS: atom_id res chain seq x y z
N MET A 1 4.84 67.19 67.63
CA MET A 1 5.50 66.55 66.50
C MET A 1 5.04 65.13 66.42
N ARG A 2 4.23 64.82 65.45
CA ARG A 2 3.73 63.46 65.19
C ARG A 2 4.16 63.08 63.77
N GLU A 3 4.95 62.03 63.64
CA GLU A 3 5.35 61.45 62.38
C GLU A 3 4.28 60.49 61.84
N ASP A 4 3.85 60.79 60.59
CA ASP A 4 2.93 59.95 59.83
C ASP A 4 3.71 58.83 59.12
N ARG A 5 3.48 57.60 59.52
CA ARG A 5 3.94 56.40 58.78
C ARG A 5 2.91 56.00 57.74
N LYS A 6 3.17 56.25 56.45
CA LYS A 6 2.41 55.70 55.32
C LYS A 6 2.83 54.26 55.04
N GLY A 7 1.87 53.35 55.16
CA GLY A 7 2.05 51.94 54.86
C GLY A 7 2.15 51.68 53.33
N ILE A 8 3.15 50.92 52.96
CA ILE A 8 3.37 50.46 51.61
C ILE A 8 2.56 49.16 51.42
N ARG A 9 1.51 49.21 50.60
CA ARG A 9 0.73 48.02 50.19
C ARG A 9 1.55 47.26 49.11
N GLY A 10 2.03 46.04 49.47
CA GLY A 10 2.64 45.11 48.52
C GLY A 10 1.64 44.69 47.46
N ARG A 11 2.01 44.83 46.20
CA ARG A 11 1.31 44.17 45.06
C ARG A 11 1.78 42.74 44.97
N SER A 12 0.88 41.77 45.06
CA SER A 12 1.15 40.40 44.75
C SER A 12 1.55 40.25 43.25
N PRO A 13 2.56 39.44 42.93
CA PRO A 13 2.88 39.19 41.53
C PRO A 13 1.79 38.29 40.88
N THR A 14 1.16 38.78 39.88
CA THR A 14 0.28 38.02 39.00
C THR A 14 1.13 36.98 38.26
N LEU A 15 0.97 35.70 38.55
CA LEU A 15 1.58 34.60 37.82
C LEU A 15 1.00 34.62 36.40
N CYS A 16 1.79 35.06 35.41
CA CYS A 16 1.54 34.81 34.02
C CYS A 16 1.68 33.29 33.78
N VAL A 17 0.56 32.62 33.62
CA VAL A 17 0.54 31.23 33.12
C VAL A 17 0.90 31.32 31.62
N GLU A 18 2.13 31.00 31.28
CA GLU A 18 2.53 30.79 29.88
C GLU A 18 1.68 29.65 29.32
N LYS A 19 0.77 29.97 28.42
CA LYS A 19 0.10 28.96 27.58
C LYS A 19 1.18 28.30 26.75
N LYS A 20 1.43 27.00 26.98
CA LYS A 20 2.20 26.16 26.06
C LYS A 20 1.61 26.37 24.66
N PRO A 21 2.44 26.53 23.63
CA PRO A 21 1.94 26.62 22.25
C PRO A 21 1.14 25.37 21.94
N GLU A 22 -0.10 25.53 21.51
CA GLU A 22 -0.88 24.45 20.93
C GLU A 22 -0.08 23.93 19.73
N THR A 23 0.43 22.71 19.84
CA THR A 23 1.02 21.99 18.73
C THR A 23 -0.09 21.85 17.70
N MET A 24 0.01 22.59 16.60
CA MET A 24 -0.86 22.44 15.46
C MET A 24 -0.67 21.00 14.96
N HIS A 25 -1.59 20.11 15.29
CA HIS A 25 -1.60 18.76 14.74
C HIS A 25 -1.89 18.87 13.26
N ILE A 26 -0.83 18.92 12.46
CA ILE A 26 -0.93 18.81 11.01
C ILE A 26 -1.48 17.42 10.72
N ARG A 27 -2.66 17.36 10.12
CA ARG A 27 -3.28 16.10 9.73
C ARG A 27 -2.40 15.40 8.70
N PRO A 28 -2.09 14.08 8.85
CA PRO A 28 -1.26 13.38 7.88
C PRO A 28 -1.94 13.38 6.52
N SER A 29 -1.14 13.47 5.45
CA SER A 29 -1.62 13.42 4.07
C SER A 29 -1.24 12.09 3.43
N ILE A 30 -2.17 11.47 2.70
CA ILE A 30 -1.98 10.19 2.02
C ILE A 30 -2.26 10.34 0.53
N LEU A 31 -1.33 9.88 -0.31
CA LEU A 31 -1.60 9.59 -1.70
C LEU A 31 -2.14 8.16 -1.78
N LEU A 32 -3.39 8.01 -2.24
CA LEU A 32 -4.04 6.71 -2.42
C LEU A 32 -4.05 6.33 -3.90
N THR A 33 -3.58 5.12 -4.20
CA THR A 33 -3.53 4.53 -5.55
C THR A 33 -3.90 3.04 -5.52
N ASN A 34 -3.92 2.39 -6.67
CA ASN A 34 -4.09 0.94 -6.85
C ASN A 34 -3.68 0.52 -8.27
N ASP A 35 -3.88 -0.75 -8.64
CA ASP A 35 -3.76 -1.26 -10.01
C ASP A 35 -5.11 -1.69 -10.63
N ASP A 36 -6.17 -1.80 -9.85
CA ASP A 36 -7.52 -2.11 -10.33
C ASP A 36 -8.21 -0.92 -11.05
N GLY A 37 -7.61 0.27 -10.97
CA GLY A 37 -8.10 1.48 -11.60
C GLY A 37 -8.92 2.39 -10.68
N VAL A 38 -9.04 3.65 -11.08
CA VAL A 38 -9.66 4.73 -10.29
C VAL A 38 -11.12 4.49 -9.92
N SER A 39 -11.84 3.64 -10.66
CA SER A 39 -13.25 3.28 -10.41
C SER A 39 -13.42 2.00 -9.59
N SER A 40 -12.34 1.36 -9.16
CA SER A 40 -12.38 0.11 -8.39
C SER A 40 -13.05 0.28 -7.04
N VAL A 41 -13.93 -0.66 -6.66
CA VAL A 41 -14.58 -0.66 -5.35
C VAL A 41 -13.58 -0.80 -4.19
N GLY A 42 -12.49 -1.55 -4.40
CA GLY A 42 -11.42 -1.71 -3.41
C GLY A 42 -10.68 -0.40 -3.12
N LEU A 43 -10.41 0.42 -4.13
CA LEU A 43 -9.82 1.75 -3.96
C LEU A 43 -10.71 2.65 -3.11
N TRP A 44 -12.01 2.66 -3.40
CA TRP A 44 -12.96 3.48 -2.65
C TRP A 44 -13.20 2.96 -1.24
N ALA A 45 -13.12 1.66 -1.02
CA ALA A 45 -13.13 1.09 0.33
C ALA A 45 -11.90 1.54 1.15
N ALA A 46 -10.71 1.60 0.53
CA ALA A 46 -9.52 2.17 1.17
C ALA A 46 -9.70 3.67 1.47
N TYR A 47 -10.26 4.44 0.53
CA TYR A 47 -10.57 5.85 0.73
C TYR A 47 -11.45 6.07 1.96
N GLU A 48 -12.58 5.35 2.05
CA GLU A 48 -13.51 5.43 3.19
C GLU A 48 -12.84 5.06 4.51
N ALA A 49 -11.90 4.11 4.49
CA ALA A 49 -11.14 3.72 5.67
C ALA A 49 -10.19 4.82 6.16
N LEU A 50 -9.59 5.57 5.23
CA LEU A 50 -8.49 6.50 5.51
C LEU A 50 -8.96 7.93 5.78
N VAL A 51 -10.03 8.40 5.16
CA VAL A 51 -10.55 9.77 5.34
C VAL A 51 -10.77 10.18 6.80
N PRO A 52 -11.19 9.30 7.72
CA PRO A 52 -11.32 9.69 9.13
C PRO A 52 -10.00 10.04 9.83
N ILE A 53 -8.86 9.52 9.34
CA ILE A 53 -7.55 9.65 10.00
C ILE A 53 -6.53 10.50 9.22
N ALA A 54 -6.78 10.79 7.93
CA ALA A 54 -5.83 11.49 7.06
C ALA A 54 -6.54 12.33 6.00
N ASP A 55 -5.80 13.27 5.41
CA ASP A 55 -6.20 13.95 4.18
C ASP A 55 -5.79 13.08 2.99
N VAL A 56 -6.76 12.57 2.23
CA VAL A 56 -6.54 11.58 1.18
C VAL A 56 -6.70 12.20 -0.20
N THR A 57 -5.67 12.09 -1.03
CA THR A 57 -5.73 12.43 -2.46
C THR A 57 -5.64 11.16 -3.28
N VAL A 58 -6.65 10.91 -4.11
CA VAL A 58 -6.71 9.75 -4.99
C VAL A 58 -6.03 10.06 -6.31
N VAL A 59 -4.99 9.28 -6.66
CA VAL A 59 -4.29 9.33 -7.95
C VAL A 59 -4.07 7.89 -8.40
N ALA A 60 -4.83 7.41 -9.38
CA ALA A 60 -4.83 6.01 -9.75
C ALA A 60 -4.92 5.81 -11.28
N PRO A 61 -4.56 4.65 -11.81
CA PRO A 61 -4.74 4.33 -13.22
C PRO A 61 -6.19 4.54 -13.68
N ALA A 62 -6.37 5.02 -14.89
CA ALA A 62 -7.71 5.20 -15.48
C ALA A 62 -8.43 3.87 -15.70
N THR A 63 -7.67 2.79 -15.92
CA THR A 63 -8.16 1.42 -16.16
C THR A 63 -7.31 0.42 -15.40
N GLN A 64 -7.83 -0.79 -15.21
CA GLN A 64 -7.13 -1.89 -14.57
C GLN A 64 -5.77 -2.19 -15.23
N GLN A 65 -4.76 -2.46 -14.41
CA GLN A 65 -3.36 -2.68 -14.77
C GLN A 65 -2.80 -3.93 -14.06
N SER A 66 -3.47 -5.06 -14.19
CA SER A 66 -3.05 -6.30 -13.53
C SER A 66 -1.71 -6.84 -14.09
N ALA A 67 -0.90 -7.43 -13.21
CA ALA A 67 0.37 -8.09 -13.54
C ALA A 67 1.42 -7.18 -14.22
N VAL A 68 1.39 -5.87 -13.99
CA VAL A 68 2.37 -4.93 -14.56
C VAL A 68 3.62 -4.72 -13.70
N GLY A 69 3.60 -5.21 -12.45
CA GLY A 69 4.72 -5.01 -11.51
C GLY A 69 5.02 -3.53 -11.27
N ARG A 70 6.30 -3.22 -11.02
CA ARG A 70 6.80 -1.84 -10.86
C ARG A 70 7.26 -1.24 -12.20
N SER A 71 6.57 -1.50 -13.29
CA SER A 71 6.92 -0.92 -14.59
C SER A 71 6.47 0.54 -14.71
N ILE A 72 7.23 1.36 -15.43
CA ILE A 72 6.95 2.78 -15.71
C ILE A 72 6.78 3.01 -17.22
N SER A 73 6.07 4.07 -17.60
CA SER A 73 5.86 4.48 -18.98
C SER A 73 6.84 5.59 -19.35
N ILE A 74 7.93 5.24 -20.05
CA ILE A 74 8.97 6.20 -20.47
C ILE A 74 8.95 6.55 -21.95
N PHE A 75 8.25 5.76 -22.78
CA PHE A 75 8.22 5.95 -24.24
C PHE A 75 6.91 6.57 -24.73
N GLU A 76 5.93 6.76 -23.83
CA GLU A 76 4.63 7.32 -24.16
C GLU A 76 4.30 8.48 -23.21
N PRO A 77 3.63 9.53 -23.72
CA PRO A 77 3.21 10.65 -22.89
C PRO A 77 2.08 10.22 -21.96
N LEU A 78 2.20 10.51 -20.67
CA LEU A 78 1.16 10.28 -19.67
C LEU A 78 0.13 11.40 -19.67
N ARG A 79 -1.13 11.06 -19.55
CA ARG A 79 -2.25 11.99 -19.34
C ARG A 79 -2.88 11.72 -17.99
N ALA A 80 -3.10 12.76 -17.23
CA ALA A 80 -3.83 12.73 -15.97
C ALA A 80 -5.02 13.68 -16.05
N ASN A 81 -6.21 13.14 -15.86
CA ASN A 81 -7.45 13.92 -15.91
C ASN A 81 -8.12 13.90 -14.54
N GLN A 82 -8.62 15.04 -14.12
CA GLN A 82 -9.44 15.10 -12.92
C GLN A 82 -10.84 14.55 -13.23
N VAL A 83 -11.32 13.65 -12.37
CA VAL A 83 -12.64 13.03 -12.42
C VAL A 83 -13.33 13.21 -11.07
N VAL A 84 -14.65 13.10 -11.05
CA VAL A 84 -15.42 13.08 -9.80
C VAL A 84 -16.10 11.73 -9.69
N LEU A 85 -15.74 10.97 -8.66
CA LEU A 85 -16.31 9.65 -8.38
C LEU A 85 -16.84 9.63 -6.94
N ASN A 86 -18.07 9.16 -6.77
CA ASN A 86 -18.76 9.20 -5.46
C ASN A 86 -18.79 10.59 -4.79
N GLY A 87 -18.82 11.68 -5.60
CA GLY A 87 -18.75 13.05 -5.12
C GLY A 87 -17.35 13.54 -4.70
N VAL A 88 -16.32 12.73 -4.89
CA VAL A 88 -14.94 13.02 -4.51
C VAL A 88 -14.08 13.29 -5.75
N PRO A 89 -13.28 14.38 -5.77
CA PRO A 89 -12.29 14.61 -6.81
C PRO A 89 -11.18 13.55 -6.76
N ALA A 90 -10.83 12.99 -7.92
CA ALA A 90 -9.75 12.03 -8.08
C ALA A 90 -8.99 12.29 -9.39
N TRP A 91 -7.78 11.80 -9.50
CA TRP A 91 -6.98 11.86 -10.72
C TRP A 91 -6.91 10.49 -11.38
N ALA A 92 -7.41 10.41 -12.61
CA ALA A 92 -7.32 9.24 -13.47
C ALA A 92 -6.12 9.37 -14.41
N VAL A 93 -5.12 8.52 -14.24
CA VAL A 93 -3.88 8.52 -15.02
C VAL A 93 -3.95 7.48 -16.11
N ALA A 94 -3.77 7.88 -17.36
CA ALA A 94 -3.63 6.96 -18.49
C ALA A 94 -2.22 6.35 -18.48
N GLY A 95 -1.98 5.47 -17.54
CA GLY A 95 -0.68 4.85 -17.25
C GLY A 95 -0.81 3.74 -16.20
N LYS A 96 0.32 3.31 -15.69
CA LYS A 96 0.46 2.22 -14.73
C LYS A 96 0.36 2.75 -13.27
N PRO A 97 0.23 1.88 -12.27
CA PRO A 97 0.19 2.31 -10.87
C PRO A 97 1.41 3.15 -10.44
N THR A 98 2.59 2.79 -10.89
CA THR A 98 3.85 3.53 -10.69
C THR A 98 3.80 4.92 -11.31
N ASP A 99 3.23 5.04 -12.51
CA ASP A 99 3.07 6.34 -13.19
C ASP A 99 2.12 7.24 -12.39
N ALA A 100 1.06 6.68 -11.79
CA ALA A 100 0.14 7.42 -10.94
C ALA A 100 0.85 8.00 -9.71
N VAL A 101 1.74 7.23 -9.07
CA VAL A 101 2.57 7.72 -7.96
C VAL A 101 3.49 8.86 -8.43
N ILE A 102 4.21 8.67 -9.54
CA ILE A 102 5.12 9.68 -10.09
C ILE A 102 4.37 10.96 -10.45
N ILE A 103 3.22 10.86 -11.13
CA ILE A 103 2.36 12.01 -11.45
C ILE A 103 1.90 12.72 -10.17
N GLY A 104 1.46 11.98 -9.16
CA GLY A 104 1.05 12.53 -7.88
C GLY A 104 2.16 13.34 -7.21
N LEU A 105 3.35 12.78 -7.10
CA LEU A 105 4.47 13.42 -6.43
C LEU A 105 5.04 14.61 -7.22
N TYR A 106 5.25 14.48 -8.52
CA TYR A 106 6.01 15.44 -9.29
C TYR A 106 5.18 16.40 -10.15
N ALA A 107 4.10 15.93 -10.77
CA ALA A 107 3.25 16.78 -11.59
C ALA A 107 2.21 17.53 -10.75
N LEU A 108 1.55 16.83 -9.81
CA LEU A 108 0.58 17.42 -8.90
C LEU A 108 1.25 18.04 -7.66
N LYS A 109 2.55 17.81 -7.47
CA LYS A 109 3.37 18.33 -6.36
C LYS A 109 2.80 17.97 -4.98
N LEU A 110 2.23 16.79 -4.86
CA LEU A 110 1.78 16.28 -3.57
C LEU A 110 3.00 15.95 -2.72
N ASN A 111 2.89 16.24 -1.42
CA ASN A 111 3.92 15.88 -0.44
C ASN A 111 3.28 14.99 0.65
N PRO A 112 2.92 13.74 0.31
CA PRO A 112 2.22 12.88 1.24
C PRO A 112 3.14 12.36 2.35
N THR A 113 2.57 12.16 3.53
CA THR A 113 3.24 11.46 4.65
C THR A 113 3.57 10.02 4.27
N MET A 114 2.69 9.39 3.49
CA MET A 114 2.86 8.04 2.93
C MET A 114 2.01 7.83 1.68
N VAL A 115 2.35 6.81 0.92
CA VAL A 115 1.52 6.29 -0.17
C VAL A 115 0.83 5.00 0.30
N VAL A 116 -0.47 4.92 0.09
CA VAL A 116 -1.25 3.69 0.28
C VAL A 116 -1.69 3.19 -1.09
N SER A 117 -1.44 1.91 -1.36
CA SER A 117 -1.84 1.25 -2.60
C SER A 117 -2.82 0.11 -2.31
N GLY A 118 -3.99 0.12 -2.92
CA GLY A 118 -5.04 -0.89 -2.73
C GLY A 118 -6.41 -0.27 -2.42
N ILE A 119 -7.41 -1.05 -1.91
CA ILE A 119 -7.30 -2.49 -1.59
C ILE A 119 -7.39 -3.27 -2.90
N ASN A 120 -6.37 -4.06 -3.19
CA ASN A 120 -6.37 -4.96 -4.34
C ASN A 120 -7.40 -6.08 -4.17
N ILE A 121 -8.09 -6.43 -5.24
CA ILE A 121 -8.98 -7.60 -5.30
C ILE A 121 -8.12 -8.81 -5.68
N GLY A 122 -7.89 -9.67 -4.70
CA GLY A 122 -6.94 -10.78 -4.78
C GLY A 122 -5.67 -10.53 -3.96
N GLU A 123 -5.12 -11.58 -3.40
CA GLU A 123 -3.91 -11.55 -2.58
C GLU A 123 -2.65 -11.28 -3.41
N ASN A 124 -1.68 -10.60 -2.80
CA ASN A 124 -0.32 -10.39 -3.30
C ASN A 124 0.68 -11.06 -2.35
N LEU A 125 0.68 -12.38 -2.35
CA LEU A 125 1.46 -13.26 -1.50
C LEU A 125 2.65 -13.85 -2.25
N SER A 126 3.70 -14.18 -1.53
CA SER A 126 4.97 -14.74 -2.01
C SER A 126 5.84 -13.78 -2.80
N PHE A 127 7.12 -14.15 -2.90
CA PHE A 127 8.09 -13.39 -3.69
C PHE A 127 7.68 -13.28 -5.17
N GLU A 128 7.11 -14.35 -5.73
CA GLU A 128 6.66 -14.38 -7.12
C GLU A 128 5.55 -13.34 -7.39
N SER A 129 4.53 -13.28 -6.53
CA SER A 129 3.41 -12.35 -6.73
C SER A 129 3.80 -10.89 -6.51
N ILE A 130 4.60 -10.57 -5.49
CA ILE A 130 4.97 -9.18 -5.24
C ILE A 130 5.79 -8.56 -6.37
N MET A 131 6.57 -9.36 -7.10
CA MET A 131 7.37 -8.88 -8.24
C MET A 131 6.53 -8.51 -9.46
N THR A 132 5.35 -9.10 -9.59
CA THR A 132 4.41 -8.85 -10.70
C THR A 132 3.23 -7.96 -10.31
N SER A 133 2.99 -7.74 -9.03
CA SER A 133 1.87 -6.93 -8.53
C SER A 133 2.04 -5.46 -8.86
N GLY A 134 1.02 -4.87 -9.47
CA GLY A 134 0.93 -3.42 -9.67
C GLY A 134 0.67 -2.67 -8.35
N THR A 135 -0.12 -3.28 -7.45
CA THR A 135 -0.39 -2.72 -6.11
C THR A 135 0.88 -2.57 -5.29
N VAL A 136 1.68 -3.65 -5.17
CA VAL A 136 2.96 -3.62 -4.45
C VAL A 136 3.98 -2.77 -5.21
N GLY A 137 3.96 -2.83 -6.54
CA GLY A 137 4.81 -2.02 -7.42
C GLY A 137 4.66 -0.52 -7.21
N ALA A 138 3.42 -0.03 -7.01
CA ALA A 138 3.16 1.37 -6.70
C ALA A 138 3.72 1.78 -5.32
N ALA A 139 3.56 0.92 -4.30
CA ALA A 139 4.12 1.18 -2.98
C ALA A 139 5.67 1.17 -3.00
N LEU A 140 6.28 0.24 -3.75
CA LEU A 140 7.74 0.21 -3.98
C LEU A 140 8.22 1.45 -4.74
N GLU A 141 7.45 1.93 -5.73
CA GLU A 141 7.81 3.16 -6.43
C GLU A 141 7.77 4.37 -5.50
N ALA A 142 6.75 4.46 -4.65
CA ALA A 142 6.69 5.52 -3.64
C ALA A 142 7.96 5.54 -2.77
N SER A 143 8.39 4.37 -2.29
CA SER A 143 9.59 4.27 -1.47
C SER A 143 10.86 4.60 -2.25
N ASN A 144 10.95 4.20 -3.52
CA ASN A 144 12.03 4.60 -4.43
C ASN A 144 12.11 6.13 -4.61
N GLN A 145 10.98 6.81 -4.49
CA GLN A 145 10.89 8.29 -4.56
C GLN A 145 11.01 8.97 -3.17
N GLY A 146 11.35 8.21 -2.13
CA GLY A 146 11.59 8.71 -0.78
C GLY A 146 10.33 8.82 0.11
N VAL A 147 9.19 8.30 -0.33
CA VAL A 147 7.93 8.29 0.43
C VAL A 147 7.55 6.85 0.77
N LYS A 148 7.50 6.49 2.05
CA LYS A 148 7.17 5.12 2.49
C LYS A 148 5.79 4.68 1.99
N GLY A 149 5.68 3.39 1.62
CA GLY A 149 4.49 2.81 1.02
C GLY A 149 3.87 1.66 1.83
N ILE A 150 2.54 1.57 1.81
CA ILE A 150 1.81 0.40 2.33
C ILE A 150 0.93 -0.14 1.19
N ALA A 151 1.05 -1.44 0.92
CA ALA A 151 0.21 -2.14 -0.03
C ALA A 151 -0.82 -3.00 0.70
N PHE A 152 -2.09 -2.91 0.32
CA PHE A 152 -3.18 -3.72 0.88
C PHE A 152 -3.83 -4.58 -0.18
N SER A 153 -4.01 -5.85 0.13
CA SER A 153 -4.64 -6.84 -0.73
C SER A 153 -5.65 -7.67 0.05
N LEU A 154 -6.82 -7.92 -0.53
CA LEU A 154 -7.87 -8.73 0.04
C LEU A 154 -7.99 -10.03 -0.74
N GLN A 155 -7.82 -11.18 -0.07
CA GLN A 155 -8.01 -12.48 -0.65
C GLN A 155 -9.47 -12.65 -1.11
N VAL A 156 -9.69 -13.11 -2.33
CA VAL A 156 -11.01 -13.48 -2.83
C VAL A 156 -11.46 -14.83 -2.28
N GLU A 157 -12.76 -15.06 -2.15
CA GLU A 157 -13.30 -16.33 -1.69
C GLU A 157 -13.14 -17.43 -2.75
N ASP A 158 -13.41 -17.12 -4.01
CA ASP A 158 -13.15 -17.97 -5.17
C ASP A 158 -12.03 -17.39 -6.04
N GLN A 159 -11.12 -18.23 -6.50
CA GLN A 159 -10.03 -17.77 -7.37
C GLN A 159 -10.53 -17.21 -8.72
N GLY A 160 -11.73 -17.62 -9.14
CA GLY A 160 -12.41 -17.08 -10.31
C GLY A 160 -12.77 -15.60 -10.19
N ASP A 161 -13.09 -15.17 -8.97
CA ASP A 161 -13.52 -13.80 -8.67
C ASP A 161 -12.42 -12.76 -8.96
N LYS A 162 -11.15 -13.17 -9.05
CA LYS A 162 -10.03 -12.29 -9.45
C LYS A 162 -10.18 -11.74 -10.87
N PHE A 163 -10.99 -12.39 -11.70
CA PHE A 163 -11.26 -11.99 -13.07
C PHE A 163 -12.54 -11.17 -13.23
N ASP A 164 -13.26 -10.95 -12.12
CA ASP A 164 -14.45 -10.11 -12.12
C ASP A 164 -14.09 -8.64 -12.34
N ASP A 165 -15.09 -7.88 -12.79
CA ASP A 165 -14.93 -6.45 -12.99
C ASP A 165 -14.68 -5.74 -11.64
N PRO A 166 -13.52 -5.13 -11.42
CA PRO A 166 -13.18 -4.50 -10.14
C PRO A 166 -14.08 -3.30 -9.78
N ARG A 167 -14.90 -2.82 -10.73
CA ARG A 167 -15.85 -1.72 -10.50
C ARG A 167 -17.15 -2.20 -9.84
N THR A 168 -17.47 -3.49 -9.96
CA THR A 168 -18.75 -4.07 -9.53
C THR A 168 -18.55 -5.34 -8.68
N HIS A 169 -17.32 -5.59 -8.21
CA HIS A 169 -17.01 -6.78 -7.42
C HIS A 169 -17.87 -6.89 -6.16
N GLY A 170 -18.48 -8.06 -5.95
CA GLY A 170 -19.51 -8.27 -4.92
C GLY A 170 -18.99 -8.58 -3.53
N GLN A 171 -17.67 -8.75 -3.32
CA GLN A 171 -17.10 -9.07 -2.01
C GLN A 171 -17.22 -7.89 -1.05
N SER A 172 -17.55 -8.17 0.24
CA SER A 172 -17.60 -7.14 1.28
C SER A 172 -16.18 -6.69 1.68
N PHE A 173 -15.99 -5.37 1.78
CA PHE A 173 -14.77 -4.75 2.27
C PHE A 173 -14.85 -4.30 3.74
N ASP A 174 -15.88 -4.63 4.49
CA ASP A 174 -16.09 -4.07 5.85
C ASP A 174 -15.00 -4.47 6.84
N ALA A 175 -14.54 -5.72 6.81
CA ALA A 175 -13.40 -6.16 7.61
C ALA A 175 -12.10 -5.51 7.12
N ALA A 176 -11.89 -5.45 5.82
CA ALA A 176 -10.71 -4.86 5.22
C ALA A 176 -10.58 -3.36 5.52
N LYS A 177 -11.68 -2.58 5.47
CA LYS A 177 -11.67 -1.17 5.86
C LYS A 177 -11.19 -0.94 7.29
N LYS A 178 -11.62 -1.79 8.23
CA LYS A 178 -11.17 -1.72 9.64
C LYS A 178 -9.67 -1.99 9.76
N ILE A 179 -9.18 -3.01 9.04
CA ILE A 179 -7.77 -3.41 9.04
C ILE A 179 -6.90 -2.32 8.41
N VAL A 180 -7.31 -1.78 7.25
CA VAL A 180 -6.60 -0.67 6.59
C VAL A 180 -6.44 0.51 7.53
N ARG A 181 -7.52 0.93 8.19
CA ARG A 181 -7.49 2.03 9.15
C ARG A 181 -6.57 1.73 10.33
N ASP A 182 -6.70 0.57 10.96
CA ASP A 182 -5.91 0.19 12.14
C ASP A 182 -4.41 0.10 11.81
N VAL A 183 -4.04 -0.51 10.69
CA VAL A 183 -2.64 -0.60 10.27
C VAL A 183 -2.05 0.77 9.98
N VAL A 184 -2.75 1.62 9.22
CA VAL A 184 -2.25 2.97 8.89
C VAL A 184 -2.17 3.84 10.13
N ASP A 185 -3.16 3.81 11.03
CA ASP A 185 -3.14 4.56 12.27
C ASP A 185 -1.96 4.17 13.17
N ARG A 186 -1.68 2.87 13.31
CA ARG A 186 -0.50 2.36 14.04
C ARG A 186 0.81 2.81 13.41
N VAL A 187 0.93 2.76 12.09
CA VAL A 187 2.15 3.22 11.39
C VAL A 187 2.34 4.73 11.55
N LEU A 188 1.27 5.52 11.50
CA LEU A 188 1.33 6.95 11.77
C LEU A 188 1.74 7.26 13.21
N ALA A 189 1.28 6.47 14.18
CA ALA A 189 1.57 6.66 15.60
C ALA A 189 2.99 6.22 15.99
N HIS A 190 3.47 5.11 15.44
CA HIS A 190 4.74 4.48 15.85
C HIS A 190 5.91 4.73 14.89
N GLY A 191 5.63 5.26 13.70
CA GLY A 191 6.61 5.42 12.63
C GLY A 191 6.76 4.18 11.77
N PHE A 192 7.39 4.36 10.63
CA PHE A 192 7.70 3.28 9.68
C PHE A 192 9.01 2.59 10.08
N PRO A 193 9.12 1.25 10.05
CA PRO A 193 10.37 0.55 10.36
C PRO A 193 11.52 1.05 9.47
N PRO A 194 12.70 1.36 10.03
CA PRO A 194 13.79 2.00 9.26
C PRO A 194 14.29 1.15 8.08
N ASP A 195 14.36 -0.17 8.26
CA ASP A 195 14.88 -1.10 7.26
C ASP A 195 13.79 -1.66 6.32
N ALA A 196 12.55 -1.18 6.44
CA ALA A 196 11.47 -1.53 5.52
C ALA A 196 11.21 -0.37 4.54
N ASP A 197 11.06 -0.69 3.27
CA ASP A 197 10.65 0.25 2.23
C ASP A 197 9.14 0.24 2.04
N VAL A 198 8.54 -0.93 2.12
CA VAL A 198 7.10 -1.16 1.98
C VAL A 198 6.62 -2.11 3.07
N ILE A 199 5.41 -1.89 3.57
CA ILE A 199 4.66 -2.89 4.33
C ILE A 199 3.63 -3.50 3.37
N ASN A 200 3.76 -4.80 3.08
CA ASN A 200 2.78 -5.55 2.29
C ASN A 200 1.79 -6.25 3.22
N VAL A 201 0.52 -5.85 3.15
CA VAL A 201 -0.55 -6.36 4.02
C VAL A 201 -1.52 -7.19 3.19
N ASN A 202 -1.65 -8.47 3.55
CA ASN A 202 -2.63 -9.36 2.93
C ASN A 202 -3.70 -9.76 3.95
N ILE A 203 -4.94 -9.49 3.58
CA ILE A 203 -6.14 -9.72 4.39
C ILE A 203 -6.81 -10.98 3.89
N PRO A 204 -7.01 -12.02 4.73
CA PRO A 204 -7.73 -13.21 4.31
C PRO A 204 -9.21 -12.89 4.03
N SER A 205 -9.83 -13.64 3.13
CA SER A 205 -11.27 -13.52 2.83
C SER A 205 -12.14 -13.69 4.08
N LYS A 206 -11.68 -14.52 5.01
CA LYS A 206 -12.30 -14.73 6.34
C LYS A 206 -11.24 -14.55 7.42
N VAL A 207 -11.26 -13.41 8.08
CA VAL A 207 -10.37 -13.14 9.21
C VAL A 207 -10.81 -13.95 10.42
N ARG A 208 -9.94 -14.85 10.89
CA ARG A 208 -10.17 -15.74 12.05
C ARG A 208 -9.20 -15.46 13.20
N GLY A 209 -7.99 -15.02 12.85
CA GLY A 209 -6.92 -14.71 13.80
C GLY A 209 -6.63 -13.20 13.89
N GLY A 210 -5.42 -12.88 14.31
CA GLY A 210 -4.92 -11.51 14.46
C GLY A 210 -3.96 -11.09 13.35
N TYR A 211 -3.10 -10.14 13.69
CA TYR A 211 -1.98 -9.74 12.86
C TYR A 211 -0.80 -10.68 13.07
N GLU A 212 -0.15 -11.06 12.00
CA GLU A 212 1.08 -11.84 12.02
C GLU A 212 2.16 -11.17 11.18
N VAL A 213 3.33 -10.93 11.78
CA VAL A 213 4.50 -10.45 11.04
C VAL A 213 5.13 -11.63 10.33
N THR A 214 5.22 -11.55 9.01
CA THR A 214 5.55 -12.68 8.15
C THR A 214 6.76 -12.40 7.28
N ARG A 215 7.32 -13.44 6.70
CA ARG A 215 8.27 -13.40 5.60
C ARG A 215 7.60 -13.86 4.30
N LEU A 216 8.12 -13.44 3.17
CA LEU A 216 7.61 -13.88 1.87
C LEU A 216 7.84 -15.40 1.69
N ALA A 217 6.79 -16.11 1.30
CA ALA A 217 6.94 -17.44 0.73
C ALA A 217 7.65 -17.34 -0.62
N ARG A 218 8.28 -18.40 -1.09
CA ARG A 218 8.97 -18.39 -2.38
C ARG A 218 7.97 -18.35 -3.55
N LYS A 219 6.89 -19.11 -3.44
CA LYS A 219 5.87 -19.29 -4.48
C LYS A 219 4.47 -19.35 -3.91
N LEU A 220 3.51 -18.91 -4.70
CA LEU A 220 2.08 -19.08 -4.43
C LEU A 220 1.50 -20.20 -5.34
N PHE A 221 2.02 -20.34 -6.56
CA PHE A 221 1.54 -21.29 -7.57
C PHE A 221 2.66 -22.17 -8.10
N HIS A 222 2.32 -23.38 -8.54
CA HIS A 222 3.16 -24.16 -9.45
C HIS A 222 2.89 -23.65 -10.88
N THR A 223 3.84 -22.96 -11.46
CA THR A 223 3.69 -22.41 -12.82
C THR A 223 3.43 -23.53 -13.82
N GLY A 224 2.33 -23.45 -14.54
CA GLY A 224 1.94 -24.32 -15.63
C GLY A 224 1.55 -23.54 -16.86
N VAL A 225 1.46 -24.24 -18.00
CA VAL A 225 0.97 -23.67 -19.26
C VAL A 225 -0.03 -24.63 -19.88
N GLU A 226 -1.24 -24.16 -20.06
CA GLU A 226 -2.30 -24.90 -20.72
C GLU A 226 -2.38 -24.47 -22.20
N LYS A 227 -2.29 -25.46 -23.11
CA LYS A 227 -2.44 -25.22 -24.54
C LYS A 227 -3.90 -25.49 -24.94
N ARG A 228 -4.52 -24.55 -25.64
CA ARG A 228 -5.85 -24.68 -26.24
C ARG A 228 -5.80 -24.30 -27.73
N LEU A 229 -6.90 -24.57 -28.44
CA LEU A 229 -7.06 -24.17 -29.83
C LEU A 229 -8.21 -23.16 -29.94
N ASP A 230 -8.01 -22.12 -30.77
CA ASP A 230 -9.07 -21.19 -31.13
C ASP A 230 -10.07 -21.86 -32.10
N PRO A 231 -11.23 -21.23 -32.38
CA PRO A 231 -12.22 -21.80 -33.34
C PRO A 231 -11.69 -22.04 -34.77
N ARG A 232 -10.51 -21.51 -35.10
CA ARG A 232 -9.85 -21.72 -36.40
C ARG A 232 -8.72 -22.73 -36.35
N GLY A 233 -8.57 -23.46 -35.21
CA GLY A 233 -7.57 -24.49 -35.01
C GLY A 233 -6.15 -23.96 -34.68
N ARG A 234 -5.98 -22.66 -34.40
CA ARG A 234 -4.67 -22.10 -34.06
C ARG A 234 -4.41 -22.25 -32.55
N PRO A 235 -3.19 -22.66 -32.14
CA PRO A 235 -2.88 -22.81 -30.72
C PRO A 235 -2.75 -21.45 -30.03
N TYR A 236 -3.24 -21.41 -28.78
CA TYR A 236 -2.95 -20.35 -27.82
C TYR A 236 -2.68 -20.98 -26.45
N PHE A 237 -2.12 -20.21 -25.54
CA PHE A 237 -1.62 -20.71 -24.26
C PHE A 237 -2.14 -19.85 -23.12
N TRP A 238 -2.55 -20.50 -22.01
CA TRP A 238 -2.81 -19.86 -20.73
C TRP A 238 -1.71 -20.20 -19.74
N ILE A 239 -1.18 -19.18 -19.06
CA ILE A 239 -0.32 -19.40 -17.89
C ILE A 239 -1.24 -19.66 -16.72
N ASN A 240 -1.14 -20.83 -16.10
CA ASN A 240 -1.91 -21.23 -14.95
C ASN A 240 -1.09 -22.17 -14.05
N GLY A 241 -1.71 -22.70 -13.00
CA GLY A 241 -1.11 -23.76 -12.19
C GLY A 241 -1.82 -23.90 -10.84
N PRO A 242 -1.70 -25.06 -10.20
CA PRO A 242 -2.27 -25.27 -8.89
C PRO A 242 -1.57 -24.44 -7.82
N LEU A 243 -2.29 -24.10 -6.75
CA LEU A 243 -1.74 -23.45 -5.58
C LEU A 243 -0.61 -24.27 -4.98
N PHE A 244 0.48 -23.60 -4.59
CA PHE A 244 1.56 -24.21 -3.85
C PHE A 244 1.11 -24.45 -2.40
N THR A 245 1.09 -25.70 -1.96
CA THR A 245 0.48 -26.09 -0.66
C THR A 245 1.44 -26.07 0.52
N ASP A 246 2.75 -26.15 0.28
CA ASP A 246 3.79 -26.22 1.32
C ASP A 246 4.56 -24.89 1.45
N ALA A 247 3.89 -23.91 2.01
CA ALA A 247 4.49 -22.57 2.18
C ALA A 247 5.34 -22.44 3.46
N GLY A 248 5.24 -23.37 4.41
CA GLY A 248 5.93 -23.34 5.70
C GLY A 248 5.41 -22.26 6.68
N GLU A 249 5.55 -22.53 7.96
CA GLU A 249 5.16 -21.60 9.03
C GLU A 249 5.90 -20.27 8.97
N GLY A 250 5.26 -19.18 9.39
CA GLY A 250 5.81 -17.82 9.42
C GLY A 250 5.91 -17.17 8.04
N THR A 251 5.36 -17.80 6.98
CA THR A 251 5.23 -17.17 5.67
C THR A 251 3.89 -16.49 5.51
N ASP A 252 3.84 -15.48 4.63
CA ASP A 252 2.64 -14.75 4.26
C ASP A 252 1.53 -15.67 3.71
N VAL A 253 1.89 -16.65 2.89
CA VAL A 253 0.96 -17.65 2.34
C VAL A 253 0.37 -18.51 3.44
N HIS A 254 1.20 -19.01 4.39
CA HIS A 254 0.73 -19.81 5.52
C HIS A 254 -0.22 -18.99 6.40
N SER A 255 0.20 -17.80 6.80
CA SER A 255 -0.55 -16.88 7.66
C SER A 255 -1.97 -16.59 7.12
N VAL A 256 -2.08 -16.23 5.85
CA VAL A 256 -3.37 -15.93 5.22
C VAL A 256 -4.26 -17.17 5.13
N ARG A 257 -3.70 -18.36 4.88
CA ARG A 257 -4.45 -19.63 4.88
C ARG A 257 -5.04 -19.98 6.25
N GLU A 258 -4.30 -19.69 7.32
CA GLU A 258 -4.78 -19.86 8.71
C GLU A 258 -5.82 -18.80 9.10
N GLY A 259 -6.04 -17.79 8.26
CA GLY A 259 -7.01 -16.71 8.50
C GLY A 259 -6.43 -15.54 9.28
N ASN A 260 -5.10 -15.39 9.36
CA ASN A 260 -4.43 -14.25 9.94
C ASN A 260 -4.21 -13.16 8.90
N VAL A 261 -4.17 -11.91 9.34
CA VAL A 261 -3.72 -10.78 8.54
C VAL A 261 -2.20 -10.80 8.48
N SER A 262 -1.65 -11.08 7.30
CA SER A 262 -0.21 -11.11 7.07
C SER A 262 0.33 -9.70 6.91
N ILE A 263 1.38 -9.35 7.65
CA ILE A 263 2.12 -8.09 7.56
C ILE A 263 3.57 -8.42 7.24
N THR A 264 3.98 -8.19 6.00
CA THR A 264 5.33 -8.50 5.52
C THR A 264 6.10 -7.20 5.25
N PRO A 265 7.18 -6.92 5.98
CA PRO A 265 8.11 -5.85 5.61
C PRO A 265 8.89 -6.25 4.35
N VAL A 266 8.97 -5.33 3.39
CA VAL A 266 9.64 -5.53 2.10
C VAL A 266 10.67 -4.43 1.89
N THR A 267 11.85 -4.77 1.35
CA THR A 267 12.89 -3.82 0.98
C THR A 267 13.11 -3.78 -0.52
N LEU A 268 13.56 -2.62 -1.03
CA LEU A 268 14.03 -2.44 -2.41
C LEU A 268 15.44 -3.03 -2.64
N ASP A 269 16.19 -3.32 -1.57
CA ASP A 269 17.50 -3.90 -1.70
C ASP A 269 17.43 -5.38 -2.11
N CYS A 270 17.62 -5.63 -3.39
CA CYS A 270 17.68 -6.96 -3.97
C CYS A 270 19.13 -7.53 -4.00
N THR A 271 20.09 -6.88 -3.33
CA THR A 271 21.48 -7.30 -3.31
C THR A 271 21.68 -8.54 -2.46
N ALA A 272 22.25 -9.58 -3.02
CA ALA A 272 22.65 -10.78 -2.27
C ALA A 272 23.97 -10.51 -1.51
N HIS A 273 23.90 -9.74 -0.40
CA HIS A 273 25.09 -9.30 0.36
C HIS A 273 25.99 -10.47 0.79
N SER A 274 25.41 -11.60 1.16
CA SER A 274 26.14 -12.80 1.57
C SER A 274 26.98 -13.44 0.42
N ALA A 275 26.67 -13.14 -0.84
CA ALA A 275 27.36 -13.69 -1.99
C ALA A 275 28.57 -12.83 -2.43
N HIS A 276 28.79 -11.66 -1.85
CA HIS A 276 29.83 -10.72 -2.30
C HIS A 276 31.23 -11.32 -2.28
N GLU A 277 31.62 -12.02 -1.21
CA GLU A 277 32.94 -12.60 -1.10
C GLU A 277 33.18 -13.76 -2.11
N ASP A 278 32.15 -14.53 -2.40
CA ASP A 278 32.24 -15.60 -3.37
C ASP A 278 32.33 -15.05 -4.79
N ILE A 279 31.59 -14.01 -5.11
CA ILE A 279 31.73 -13.29 -6.39
C ILE A 279 33.13 -12.66 -6.52
N ARG A 280 33.68 -12.06 -5.44
CA ARG A 280 35.06 -11.54 -5.45
C ARG A 280 36.07 -12.59 -5.79
N LYS A 281 35.98 -13.79 -5.19
CA LYS A 281 36.89 -14.92 -5.50
C LYS A 281 36.81 -15.33 -6.96
N ILE A 282 35.61 -15.27 -7.58
CA ILE A 282 35.43 -15.67 -8.98
C ILE A 282 36.07 -14.66 -9.96
N PHE A 283 35.96 -13.35 -9.66
CA PHE A 283 36.29 -12.32 -10.63
C PHE A 283 37.56 -11.51 -10.33
N LEU A 284 38.07 -11.56 -9.10
CA LEU A 284 39.17 -10.71 -8.65
C LEU A 284 40.37 -11.52 -8.09
N SER A 285 40.36 -12.87 -8.22
CA SER A 285 41.49 -13.77 -7.83
C SER A 285 42.55 -13.85 -8.92
#